data_4fb04b829f21ca7559f6bf586fdef764
#
_entry.id   4fb04b829f21ca7559f6bf586fdef764
#
_cell.length_a   1.000
_cell.length_b   1.000
_cell.length_c   1.000
_cell.angle_alpha   90.00
_cell.angle_beta   90.00
_cell.angle_gamma   90.00
#
_symmetry.space_group_name_H-M   'P 1'
#
loop_
_entity.id
_entity.type
_entity.pdbx_description
1 polymer ?
#
loop_
_entity_poly.entity_id
_entity_poly.type
_entity_poly.pdbx_seq_one_letter_code
_entity_poly.pdbx_strand_id
1 'polypeptide(L)'
;MINSVLALGFDDTKFNWSDLTPIAVEHKKLSSENENNVNKAIDANTSVIGIYASHDIVSASGLIGAFLTIDAASLLGKSSVGNDDQWVKDAGALRDLLRVTRTLKSEQKEVITKTLGENAYSAFNALIASASRQTKTILVGPGAIALGFVALRSNSKLKDYLLVANTPVVPAITEAIKFMGSKVIMNTKENVHPLAELALAVSAVKASEL
;
A
#
# COMPACT_ATOMS: atom_id res chain seq x y z
N MET A 1 -22.72 -5.68 3.06
CA MET A 1 -22.47 -6.57 1.88
C MET A 1 -21.62 -5.81 0.86
N ILE A 2 -20.50 -6.37 0.40
CA ILE A 2 -19.66 -5.75 -0.65
C ILE A 2 -20.32 -5.97 -2.00
N ASN A 3 -20.78 -4.88 -2.63
CA ASN A 3 -21.46 -4.93 -3.93
C ASN A 3 -20.55 -4.44 -5.06
N SER A 4 -19.59 -3.59 -4.77
CA SER A 4 -18.66 -3.01 -5.74
C SER A 4 -17.31 -2.73 -5.08
N VAL A 5 -16.27 -2.69 -5.88
CA VAL A 5 -14.90 -2.37 -5.47
C VAL A 5 -14.35 -1.31 -6.40
N LEU A 6 -13.74 -0.27 -5.83
CA LEU A 6 -12.94 0.69 -6.56
C LEU A 6 -11.47 0.32 -6.42
N ALA A 7 -10.83 -0.13 -7.50
CA ALA A 7 -9.41 -0.43 -7.54
C ALA A 7 -8.61 0.80 -8.00
N LEU A 8 -7.69 1.26 -7.19
CA LEU A 8 -6.85 2.43 -7.44
C LEU A 8 -5.38 2.00 -7.56
N GLY A 9 -4.72 2.35 -8.66
CA GLY A 9 -3.32 1.95 -8.91
C GLY A 9 -2.58 2.90 -9.84
N PHE A 10 -1.26 2.64 -10.04
CA PHE A 10 -0.37 3.52 -10.79
C PHE A 10 -0.32 3.24 -12.29
N ASP A 11 -0.78 2.09 -12.73
CA ASP A 11 -0.75 1.66 -14.12
C ASP A 11 -2.15 1.52 -14.72
N ASP A 12 -2.20 1.46 -16.05
CA ASP A 12 -3.42 1.28 -16.83
C ASP A 12 -3.64 -0.22 -17.16
N THR A 13 -3.19 -1.11 -16.32
CA THR A 13 -3.27 -2.55 -16.57
C THR A 13 -4.73 -2.98 -16.73
N LYS A 14 -5.07 -3.46 -17.93
CA LYS A 14 -6.35 -4.10 -18.16
C LYS A 14 -6.32 -5.50 -17.54
N PHE A 15 -7.09 -5.68 -16.50
CA PHE A 15 -7.19 -6.93 -15.77
C PHE A 15 -8.61 -7.47 -15.88
N ASN A 16 -8.75 -8.77 -16.20
CA ASN A 16 -10.07 -9.40 -16.27
C ASN A 16 -10.51 -9.85 -14.88
N TRP A 17 -11.25 -8.99 -14.20
CA TRP A 17 -11.74 -9.23 -12.85
C TRP A 17 -12.78 -10.35 -12.77
N SER A 18 -13.56 -10.56 -13.86
CA SER A 18 -14.65 -11.54 -13.87
C SER A 18 -14.20 -12.96 -13.63
N ASP A 19 -12.94 -13.27 -13.94
CA ASP A 19 -12.36 -14.60 -13.76
C ASP A 19 -11.98 -14.90 -12.30
N LEU A 20 -11.86 -13.86 -11.47
CA LEU A 20 -11.38 -13.97 -10.10
C LEU A 20 -12.41 -13.59 -9.04
N THR A 21 -13.36 -12.75 -9.38
CA THR A 21 -14.38 -12.30 -8.43
C THR A 21 -15.70 -11.98 -9.15
N PRO A 22 -16.85 -12.40 -8.59
CA PRO A 22 -18.17 -12.03 -9.11
C PRO A 22 -18.57 -10.59 -8.75
N ILE A 23 -17.67 -9.83 -8.12
CA ILE A 23 -17.94 -8.46 -7.66
C ILE A 23 -17.57 -7.48 -8.77
N ALA A 24 -18.40 -6.48 -9.01
CA ALA A 24 -18.09 -5.44 -9.97
C ALA A 24 -16.87 -4.61 -9.49
N VAL A 25 -15.84 -4.51 -10.33
CA VAL A 25 -14.63 -3.76 -10.05
C VAL A 25 -14.49 -2.61 -11.04
N GLU A 26 -14.42 -1.39 -10.52
CA GLU A 26 -14.04 -0.20 -11.27
C GLU A 26 -12.56 0.10 -11.02
N HIS A 27 -11.76 0.18 -12.08
CA HIS A 27 -10.35 0.53 -11.98
C HIS A 27 -10.11 2.00 -12.36
N LYS A 28 -9.34 2.73 -11.55
CA LYS A 28 -8.91 4.10 -11.82
C LYS A 28 -7.40 4.23 -11.62
N LYS A 29 -6.75 4.89 -12.55
CA LYS A 29 -5.35 5.24 -12.43
C LYS A 29 -5.16 6.39 -11.43
N LEU A 30 -4.20 6.19 -10.52
CA LEU A 30 -3.77 7.23 -9.59
C LEU A 30 -2.71 8.13 -10.26
N SER A 31 -3.03 9.40 -10.41
CA SER A 31 -2.10 10.44 -10.84
C SER A 31 -2.61 11.79 -10.33
N SER A 32 -1.71 12.79 -10.26
CA SER A 32 -2.08 14.16 -9.88
C SER A 32 -3.14 14.77 -10.78
N GLU A 33 -3.15 14.43 -12.08
CA GLU A 33 -4.12 14.90 -13.06
C GLU A 33 -5.52 14.31 -12.84
N ASN A 34 -5.60 13.10 -12.27
CA ASN A 34 -6.84 12.36 -12.07
C ASN A 34 -7.44 12.48 -10.66
N GLU A 35 -6.85 13.27 -9.77
CA GLU A 35 -7.25 13.31 -8.35
C GLU A 35 -8.74 13.64 -8.16
N ASN A 36 -9.28 14.60 -8.94
CA ASN A 36 -10.69 14.96 -8.90
C ASN A 36 -11.61 13.80 -9.33
N ASN A 37 -11.21 13.03 -10.35
CA ASN A 37 -11.97 11.87 -10.82
C ASN A 37 -11.93 10.71 -9.83
N VAL A 38 -10.76 10.51 -9.18
CA VAL A 38 -10.60 9.53 -8.09
C VAL A 38 -11.49 9.90 -6.91
N ASN A 39 -11.51 11.15 -6.48
CA ASN A 39 -12.36 11.60 -5.39
C ASN A 39 -13.85 11.41 -5.69
N LYS A 40 -14.31 11.73 -6.92
CA LYS A 40 -15.69 11.45 -7.33
C LYS A 40 -16.02 9.96 -7.32
N ALA A 41 -15.07 9.11 -7.75
CA ALA A 41 -15.26 7.67 -7.73
C ALA A 41 -15.31 7.12 -6.28
N ILE A 42 -14.49 7.66 -5.37
CA ILE A 42 -14.56 7.35 -3.93
C ILE A 42 -15.93 7.75 -3.35
N ASP A 43 -16.43 8.93 -3.72
CA ASP A 43 -17.74 9.41 -3.27
C ASP A 43 -18.90 8.54 -3.78
N ALA A 44 -18.78 7.99 -4.98
CA ALA A 44 -19.80 7.13 -5.58
C ALA A 44 -19.70 5.66 -5.09
N ASN A 45 -18.51 5.22 -4.62
CA ASN A 45 -18.28 3.86 -4.18
C ASN A 45 -18.50 3.75 -2.67
N THR A 46 -19.50 3.00 -2.28
CA THR A 46 -19.90 2.88 -0.87
C THR A 46 -19.39 1.62 -0.18
N SER A 47 -18.72 0.71 -0.91
CA SER A 47 -18.38 -0.62 -0.36
C SER A 47 -16.94 -0.74 0.10
N VAL A 48 -15.99 -0.92 -0.83
CA VAL A 48 -14.58 -1.15 -0.52
C VAL A 48 -13.69 -0.48 -1.57
N ILE A 49 -12.58 0.07 -1.14
CA ILE A 49 -11.55 0.62 -2.01
C ILE A 49 -10.31 -0.26 -1.89
N GLY A 50 -9.73 -0.66 -3.01
CA GLY A 50 -8.44 -1.32 -3.07
C GLY A 50 -7.39 -0.33 -3.57
N ILE A 51 -6.29 -0.17 -2.85
CA ILE A 51 -5.17 0.65 -3.29
C ILE A 51 -3.96 -0.24 -3.45
N TYR A 52 -3.38 -0.24 -4.65
CA TYR A 52 -2.10 -0.87 -4.90
C TYR A 52 -1.08 0.16 -5.35
N ALA A 53 0.15 0.00 -4.89
CA ALA A 53 1.27 0.86 -5.18
C ALA A 53 2.51 0.00 -5.48
N SER A 54 3.67 0.62 -5.62
CA SER A 54 4.92 -0.03 -5.97
C SER A 54 5.17 -1.37 -5.25
N HIS A 55 5.69 -2.35 -5.98
CA HIS A 55 6.22 -3.61 -5.45
C HIS A 55 7.66 -3.51 -4.96
N ASP A 56 8.30 -2.37 -5.16
CA ASP A 56 9.69 -2.16 -4.76
C ASP A 56 9.79 -2.12 -3.23
N ILE A 57 10.39 -3.19 -2.71
CA ILE A 57 10.63 -3.39 -1.27
C ILE A 57 11.58 -2.33 -0.72
N VAL A 58 12.59 -1.92 -1.48
CA VAL A 58 13.59 -0.92 -1.05
C VAL A 58 12.90 0.43 -0.86
N SER A 59 12.13 0.86 -1.83
CA SER A 59 11.37 2.12 -1.77
C SER A 59 10.34 2.13 -0.64
N ALA A 60 9.57 1.04 -0.49
CA ALA A 60 8.60 0.91 0.59
C ALA A 60 9.26 0.91 1.97
N SER A 61 10.37 0.16 2.13
CA SER A 61 11.18 0.16 3.36
C SER A 61 11.79 1.53 3.64
N GLY A 62 12.17 2.25 2.57
CA GLY A 62 12.67 3.64 2.65
C GLY A 62 11.63 4.61 3.20
N LEU A 63 10.39 4.51 2.73
CA LEU A 63 9.29 5.32 3.23
C LEU A 63 9.02 5.04 4.72
N ILE A 64 8.93 3.77 5.12
CA ILE A 64 8.73 3.38 6.51
C ILE A 64 9.92 3.83 7.38
N GLY A 65 11.14 3.54 6.93
CA GLY A 65 12.38 3.84 7.63
C GLY A 65 12.69 5.32 7.78
N ALA A 66 12.11 6.19 6.93
CA ALA A 66 12.21 7.64 7.09
C ALA A 66 11.61 8.11 8.43
N PHE A 67 10.58 7.42 8.91
CA PHE A 67 9.87 7.75 10.16
C PHE A 67 10.26 6.85 11.34
N LEU A 68 10.99 5.76 11.10
CA LEU A 68 11.50 4.85 12.11
C LEU A 68 13.01 5.03 12.27
N THR A 69 13.52 4.94 13.51
CA THR A 69 14.95 5.01 13.79
C THR A 69 15.56 3.60 13.74
N ILE A 70 15.47 2.96 12.57
CA ILE A 70 15.96 1.60 12.32
C ILE A 70 16.95 1.65 11.16
N ASP A 71 18.05 0.90 11.22
CA ASP A 71 19.04 0.86 10.14
C ASP A 71 18.52 0.09 8.90
N ALA A 72 19.16 0.32 7.74
CA ALA A 72 18.74 -0.25 6.47
C ALA A 72 18.76 -1.79 6.45
N ALA A 73 19.79 -2.41 7.06
CA ALA A 73 19.93 -3.85 7.08
C ALA A 73 18.80 -4.52 7.89
N SER A 74 18.47 -3.92 9.04
CA SER A 74 17.36 -4.37 9.88
C SER A 74 15.99 -4.19 9.23
N LEU A 75 15.79 -3.12 8.44
CA LEU A 75 14.55 -2.89 7.70
C LEU A 75 14.32 -3.91 6.60
N LEU A 76 15.37 -4.32 5.87
CA LEU A 76 15.25 -5.32 4.80
C LEU A 76 15.21 -6.75 5.36
N GLY A 77 16.01 -7.06 6.39
CA GLY A 77 16.23 -8.42 6.85
C GLY A 77 17.02 -9.27 5.85
N LYS A 78 17.67 -10.33 6.33
CA LYS A 78 18.49 -11.21 5.48
C LYS A 78 17.68 -12.15 4.57
N SER A 79 16.47 -12.50 4.97
CA SER A 79 15.65 -13.51 4.28
C SER A 79 14.82 -12.95 3.11
N SER A 80 14.77 -11.65 2.93
CA SER A 80 13.93 -11.01 1.91
C SER A 80 14.55 -11.02 0.52
N VAL A 81 15.83 -11.37 0.40
CA VAL A 81 16.58 -11.35 -0.87
C VAL A 81 17.32 -12.68 -1.02
N GLY A 82 16.98 -13.41 -2.07
CA GLY A 82 17.53 -14.77 -2.33
C GLY A 82 19.01 -14.82 -2.77
N ASN A 83 19.72 -13.66 -2.74
CA ASN A 83 21.10 -13.55 -3.18
C ASN A 83 21.82 -12.48 -2.35
N ASP A 84 22.94 -12.84 -1.74
CA ASP A 84 23.73 -11.94 -0.89
C ASP A 84 24.21 -10.68 -1.63
N ASP A 85 24.61 -10.80 -2.90
CA ASP A 85 25.04 -9.64 -3.71
C ASP A 85 23.91 -8.65 -3.97
N GLN A 86 22.70 -9.14 -4.22
CA GLN A 86 21.53 -8.29 -4.38
C GLN A 86 21.16 -7.62 -3.06
N TRP A 87 21.20 -8.38 -1.95
CA TRP A 87 20.96 -7.83 -0.63
C TRP A 87 21.91 -6.68 -0.28
N VAL A 88 23.20 -6.83 -0.57
CA VAL A 88 24.21 -5.77 -0.35
C VAL A 88 23.87 -4.51 -1.14
N LYS A 89 23.46 -4.67 -2.41
CA LYS A 89 23.03 -3.55 -3.27
C LYS A 89 21.79 -2.86 -2.70
N ASP A 90 20.78 -3.63 -2.34
CA ASP A 90 19.51 -3.12 -1.82
C ASP A 90 19.70 -2.42 -0.46
N ALA A 91 20.52 -2.99 0.43
CA ALA A 91 20.87 -2.37 1.71
C ALA A 91 21.66 -1.07 1.53
N GLY A 92 22.57 -1.02 0.53
CA GLY A 92 23.26 0.19 0.14
C GLY A 92 22.30 1.27 -0.36
N ALA A 93 21.44 0.91 -1.33
CA ALA A 93 20.44 1.81 -1.89
C ALA A 93 19.48 2.33 -0.82
N LEU A 94 19.00 1.46 0.07
CA LEU A 94 18.13 1.85 1.17
C LEU A 94 18.82 2.79 2.16
N ARG A 95 20.09 2.53 2.51
CA ARG A 95 20.87 3.43 3.37
C ARG A 95 20.98 4.83 2.78
N ASP A 96 21.27 4.92 1.47
CA ASP A 96 21.43 6.21 0.79
C ASP A 96 20.07 6.94 0.69
N LEU A 97 18.98 6.20 0.43
CA LEU A 97 17.61 6.73 0.46
C LEU A 97 17.24 7.27 1.84
N LEU A 98 17.52 6.52 2.91
CA LEU A 98 17.24 6.93 4.29
C LEU A 98 18.04 8.18 4.72
N ARG A 99 19.27 8.32 4.21
CA ARG A 99 20.09 9.50 4.47
C ARG A 99 19.42 10.79 3.99
N VAL A 100 18.74 10.74 2.85
CA VAL A 100 18.01 11.88 2.29
C VAL A 100 16.64 12.04 2.95
N THR A 101 15.85 10.95 3.01
CA THR A 101 14.44 11.03 3.43
C THR A 101 14.28 11.38 4.91
N ARG A 102 15.22 10.99 5.77
CA ARG A 102 15.18 11.35 7.20
C ARG A 102 15.39 12.83 7.47
N THR A 103 16.08 13.55 6.58
CA THR A 103 16.20 15.03 6.68
C THR A 103 14.89 15.72 6.29
N LEU A 104 14.06 15.06 5.48
CA LEU A 104 12.79 15.58 4.95
C LEU A 104 11.56 15.12 5.73
N LYS A 105 11.73 14.42 6.86
CA LYS A 105 10.61 13.79 7.58
C LYS A 105 9.47 14.73 8.02
N SER A 106 9.71 16.03 8.10
CA SER A 106 8.69 17.06 8.33
C SER A 106 7.87 17.37 7.08
N GLU A 107 8.40 17.05 5.90
CA GLU A 107 7.80 17.33 4.60
C GLU A 107 7.28 16.03 4.00
N GLN A 108 6.15 15.56 4.51
CA GLN A 108 5.59 14.25 4.20
C GLN A 108 5.43 14.00 2.69
N LYS A 109 4.99 15.01 1.93
CA LYS A 109 4.87 14.93 0.47
C LYS A 109 6.22 14.61 -0.17
N GLU A 110 7.26 15.33 0.23
CA GLU A 110 8.61 15.16 -0.31
C GLU A 110 9.16 13.75 0.00
N VAL A 111 8.95 13.24 1.21
CA VAL A 111 9.36 11.88 1.58
C VAL A 111 8.65 10.84 0.72
N ILE A 112 7.33 10.94 0.56
CA ILE A 112 6.54 10.02 -0.26
C ILE A 112 7.01 10.06 -1.73
N THR A 113 7.17 11.26 -2.28
CA THR A 113 7.59 11.45 -3.67
C THR A 113 9.01 10.93 -3.92
N LYS A 114 9.93 11.17 -3.00
CA LYS A 114 11.32 10.68 -3.09
C LYS A 114 11.43 9.16 -2.99
N THR A 115 10.54 8.51 -2.27
CA THR A 115 10.58 7.06 -2.06
C THR A 115 9.78 6.29 -3.10
N LEU A 116 8.53 6.66 -3.34
CA LEU A 116 7.60 5.90 -4.16
C LEU A 116 7.22 6.58 -5.48
N GLY A 117 7.77 7.76 -5.76
CA GLY A 117 7.45 8.55 -6.95
C GLY A 117 6.25 9.48 -6.79
N GLU A 118 6.06 10.37 -7.78
CA GLU A 118 5.07 11.45 -7.71
C GLU A 118 3.63 10.95 -7.57
N ASN A 119 3.28 9.89 -8.27
CA ASN A 119 1.92 9.32 -8.21
C ASN A 119 1.56 8.74 -6.84
N ALA A 120 2.56 8.42 -6.01
CA ALA A 120 2.33 7.88 -4.68
C ALA A 120 1.65 8.88 -3.73
N TYR A 121 1.86 10.18 -3.96
CA TYR A 121 1.16 11.19 -3.16
C TYR A 121 -0.33 11.24 -3.49
N SER A 122 -0.72 10.99 -4.73
CA SER A 122 -2.15 10.83 -5.10
C SER A 122 -2.78 9.60 -4.42
N ALA A 123 -2.03 8.49 -4.29
CA ALA A 123 -2.50 7.33 -3.53
C ALA A 123 -2.65 7.65 -2.04
N PHE A 124 -1.72 8.40 -1.47
CA PHE A 124 -1.82 8.89 -0.09
C PHE A 124 -3.06 9.75 0.11
N ASN A 125 -3.35 10.70 -0.79
CA ASN A 125 -4.55 11.53 -0.73
C ASN A 125 -5.83 10.69 -0.85
N ALA A 126 -5.84 9.67 -1.72
CA ALA A 126 -6.97 8.74 -1.85
C ALA A 126 -7.20 7.93 -0.57
N LEU A 127 -6.13 7.51 0.14
CA LEU A 127 -6.23 6.88 1.46
C LEU A 127 -6.90 7.79 2.50
N ILE A 128 -6.46 9.04 2.57
CA ILE A 128 -7.06 10.02 3.48
C ILE A 128 -8.53 10.29 3.12
N ALA A 129 -8.81 10.42 1.82
CA ALA A 129 -10.16 10.65 1.32
C ALA A 129 -11.11 9.49 1.64
N SER A 130 -10.69 8.23 1.42
CA SER A 130 -11.49 7.04 1.69
C SER A 130 -11.82 6.90 3.19
N ALA A 131 -10.84 7.15 4.02
CA ALA A 131 -11.03 7.08 5.47
C ALA A 131 -11.92 8.19 6.04
N SER A 132 -11.83 9.40 5.48
CA SER A 132 -12.73 10.51 5.86
C SER A 132 -14.20 10.18 5.56
N ARG A 133 -14.43 9.28 4.62
CA ARG A 133 -15.75 8.74 4.25
C ARG A 133 -16.09 7.42 4.96
N GLN A 134 -15.26 7.00 5.90
CA GLN A 134 -15.42 5.74 6.65
C GLN A 134 -15.48 4.49 5.75
N THR A 135 -14.82 4.55 4.59
CA THR A 135 -14.81 3.45 3.63
C THR A 135 -13.64 2.51 3.92
N LYS A 136 -13.91 1.21 4.01
CA LYS A 136 -12.86 0.19 4.17
C LYS A 136 -11.91 0.20 2.98
N THR A 137 -10.62 0.24 3.25
CA THR A 137 -9.56 0.33 2.24
C THR A 137 -8.60 -0.82 2.39
N ILE A 138 -8.45 -1.62 1.34
CA ILE A 138 -7.53 -2.74 1.27
C ILE A 138 -6.21 -2.26 0.66
N LEU A 139 -5.13 -2.41 1.41
CA LEU A 139 -3.77 -2.09 0.99
C LEU A 139 -3.14 -3.30 0.32
N VAL A 140 -2.69 -3.15 -0.91
CA VAL A 140 -2.10 -4.21 -1.73
C VAL A 140 -0.65 -3.89 -2.06
N GLY A 141 0.24 -4.78 -1.70
CA GLY A 141 1.68 -4.65 -1.92
C GLY A 141 2.41 -3.72 -0.95
N PRO A 142 3.76 -3.78 -0.95
CA PRO A 142 4.61 -3.08 0.02
C PRO A 142 4.42 -1.57 0.00
N GLY A 143 4.32 -0.96 -1.19
CA GLY A 143 4.17 0.48 -1.32
C GLY A 143 2.86 1.00 -0.72
N ALA A 144 1.73 0.31 -0.94
CA ALA A 144 0.44 0.70 -0.37
C ALA A 144 0.44 0.55 1.17
N ILE A 145 1.08 -0.50 1.70
CA ILE A 145 1.25 -0.70 3.14
C ILE A 145 2.09 0.44 3.75
N ALA A 146 3.17 0.82 3.08
CA ALA A 146 4.02 1.94 3.52
C ALA A 146 3.24 3.27 3.52
N LEU A 147 2.42 3.52 2.50
CA LEU A 147 1.53 4.69 2.46
C LEU A 147 0.49 4.66 3.58
N GLY A 148 -0.12 3.51 3.84
CA GLY A 148 -1.06 3.31 4.95
C GLY A 148 -0.43 3.59 6.31
N PHE A 149 0.82 3.15 6.53
CA PHE A 149 1.59 3.45 7.73
C PHE A 149 1.78 4.96 7.91
N VAL A 150 2.18 5.68 6.86
CA VAL A 150 2.37 7.14 6.90
C VAL A 150 1.04 7.86 7.10
N ALA A 151 -0.03 7.43 6.43
CA ALA A 151 -1.36 7.99 6.56
C ALA A 151 -1.88 7.85 8.00
N LEU A 152 -1.72 6.68 8.62
CA LEU A 152 -2.15 6.47 10.01
C LEU A 152 -1.38 7.34 11.01
N ARG A 153 -0.09 7.62 10.77
CA ARG A 153 0.68 8.55 11.58
C ARG A 153 0.12 9.97 11.53
N SER A 154 -0.46 10.36 10.40
CA SER A 154 -1.08 11.67 10.21
C SER A 154 -2.50 11.73 10.76
N ASN A 155 -3.22 10.61 10.74
CA ASN A 155 -4.59 10.52 11.19
C ASN A 155 -4.90 9.15 11.81
N SER A 156 -4.90 9.07 13.12
CA SER A 156 -5.13 7.81 13.85
C SER A 156 -6.52 7.20 13.64
N LYS A 157 -7.50 7.99 13.18
CA LYS A 157 -8.86 7.51 12.87
C LYS A 157 -8.91 6.55 11.68
N LEU A 158 -7.83 6.49 10.87
CA LEU A 158 -7.74 5.56 9.75
C LEU A 158 -7.66 4.09 10.18
N LYS A 159 -7.26 3.82 11.40
CA LYS A 159 -6.99 2.47 11.91
C LYS A 159 -8.13 1.49 11.65
N ASP A 160 -9.36 1.92 11.84
CA ASP A 160 -10.54 1.05 11.75
C ASP A 160 -10.97 0.77 10.30
N TYR A 161 -10.37 1.47 9.34
CA TYR A 161 -10.73 1.38 7.92
C TYR A 161 -9.65 0.76 7.06
N LEU A 162 -8.42 0.56 7.57
CA LEU A 162 -7.32 -0.02 6.82
C LEU A 162 -7.24 -1.55 7.01
N LEU A 163 -7.25 -2.27 5.91
CA LEU A 163 -7.02 -3.70 5.83
C LEU A 163 -5.79 -3.96 4.97
N VAL A 164 -5.04 -5.01 5.26
CA VAL A 164 -3.87 -5.41 4.48
C VAL A 164 -4.22 -6.69 3.73
N ALA A 165 -4.04 -6.70 2.41
CA ALA A 165 -4.36 -7.87 1.59
C ALA A 165 -3.47 -9.05 1.97
N ASN A 166 -2.17 -8.85 1.97
CA ASN A 166 -1.17 -9.89 2.27
C ASN A 166 0.07 -9.28 2.96
N THR A 167 0.82 -10.10 3.68
CA THR A 167 2.03 -9.66 4.39
C THR A 167 3.28 -10.10 3.63
N PRO A 168 3.98 -9.19 2.94
CA PRO A 168 5.33 -9.48 2.43
C PRO A 168 6.29 -9.81 3.58
N VAL A 169 7.19 -10.79 3.36
CA VAL A 169 8.14 -11.25 4.37
C VAL A 169 9.33 -10.27 4.46
N VAL A 170 9.07 -9.03 4.86
CA VAL A 170 10.09 -7.97 5.01
C VAL A 170 9.89 -7.31 6.38
N PRO A 171 10.93 -7.18 7.20
CA PRO A 171 10.81 -6.62 8.54
C PRO A 171 10.17 -5.23 8.58
N ALA A 172 10.58 -4.32 7.67
CA ALA A 172 9.99 -2.98 7.60
C ALA A 172 8.47 -3.03 7.43
N ILE A 173 7.98 -3.87 6.51
CA ILE A 173 6.54 -4.02 6.23
C ILE A 173 5.83 -4.65 7.42
N THR A 174 6.44 -5.67 8.03
CA THR A 174 5.89 -6.32 9.24
C THR A 174 5.76 -5.31 10.39
N GLU A 175 6.75 -4.47 10.63
CA GLU A 175 6.68 -3.43 11.66
C GLU A 175 5.63 -2.36 11.32
N ALA A 176 5.48 -1.98 10.05
CA ALA A 176 4.43 -1.06 9.62
C ALA A 176 3.03 -1.65 9.90
N ILE A 177 2.79 -2.92 9.57
CA ILE A 177 1.51 -3.60 9.84
C ILE A 177 1.23 -3.69 11.34
N LYS A 178 2.24 -4.03 12.15
CA LYS A 178 2.11 -4.04 13.62
C LYS A 178 1.73 -2.66 14.16
N PHE A 179 2.41 -1.61 13.68
CA PHE A 179 2.10 -0.23 14.08
C PHE A 179 0.67 0.15 13.72
N MET A 180 0.22 -0.19 12.51
CA MET A 180 -1.14 0.08 12.06
C MET A 180 -2.18 -0.71 12.88
N GLY A 181 -1.82 -1.89 13.38
CA GLY A 181 -2.75 -2.83 14.00
C GLY A 181 -3.83 -3.30 13.03
N SER A 182 -3.55 -3.22 11.72
CA SER A 182 -4.48 -3.59 10.66
C SER A 182 -4.62 -5.10 10.56
N LYS A 183 -5.85 -5.55 10.25
CA LYS A 183 -6.11 -6.96 9.96
C LYS A 183 -5.49 -7.33 8.61
N VAL A 184 -4.72 -8.41 8.59
CA VAL A 184 -4.23 -9.05 7.37
C VAL A 184 -5.28 -10.06 6.90
N ILE A 185 -5.67 -9.95 5.63
CA ILE A 185 -6.74 -10.79 5.06
C ILE A 185 -6.18 -12.15 4.65
N MET A 186 -5.01 -12.17 4.01
CA MET A 186 -4.35 -13.39 3.52
C MET A 186 -2.92 -13.47 4.07
N ASN A 187 -2.40 -14.69 4.17
CA ASN A 187 -1.00 -14.92 4.53
C ASN A 187 -0.42 -15.92 3.52
N THR A 188 -0.14 -15.45 2.32
CA THR A 188 0.46 -16.26 1.26
C THR A 188 1.94 -15.89 1.11
N LYS A 189 2.78 -16.90 0.85
CA LYS A 189 4.21 -16.69 0.60
C LYS A 189 4.51 -16.44 -0.89
N GLU A 190 3.50 -16.52 -1.73
CA GLU A 190 3.64 -16.39 -3.18
C GLU A 190 3.50 -14.94 -3.62
N ASN A 191 4.33 -14.53 -4.57
CA ASN A 191 4.19 -13.26 -5.26
C ASN A 191 3.06 -13.36 -6.27
N VAL A 192 1.90 -12.89 -5.90
CA VAL A 192 0.72 -12.82 -6.77
C VAL A 192 0.68 -11.44 -7.41
N HIS A 193 0.18 -11.37 -8.64
CA HIS A 193 -0.06 -10.06 -9.30
C HIS A 193 -0.98 -9.20 -8.40
N PRO A 194 -0.71 -7.89 -8.20
CA PRO A 194 -1.43 -7.05 -7.23
C PRO A 194 -2.93 -7.04 -7.40
N LEU A 195 -3.37 -7.01 -8.65
CA LEU A 195 -4.81 -7.00 -8.95
C LEU A 195 -5.45 -8.35 -8.62
N ALA A 196 -4.74 -9.46 -8.83
CA ALA A 196 -5.20 -10.77 -8.38
C ALA A 196 -5.21 -10.88 -6.85
N GLU A 197 -4.19 -10.34 -6.19
CA GLU A 197 -4.14 -10.23 -4.73
C GLU A 197 -5.33 -9.43 -4.19
N LEU A 198 -5.66 -8.29 -4.81
CA LEU A 198 -6.84 -7.51 -4.45
C LEU A 198 -8.14 -8.31 -4.65
N ALA A 199 -8.30 -8.97 -5.79
CA ALA A 199 -9.50 -9.76 -6.08
C ALA A 199 -9.73 -10.88 -5.06
N LEU A 200 -8.66 -11.60 -4.70
CA LEU A 200 -8.69 -12.64 -3.67
C LEU A 200 -9.03 -12.06 -2.29
N ALA A 201 -8.41 -10.94 -1.93
CA ALA A 201 -8.67 -10.27 -0.66
C ALA A 201 -10.12 -9.80 -0.55
N VAL A 202 -10.67 -9.21 -1.60
CA VAL A 202 -12.08 -8.78 -1.66
C VAL A 202 -13.02 -9.98 -1.54
N SER A 203 -12.73 -11.07 -2.24
CA SER A 203 -13.52 -12.30 -2.16
C SER A 203 -13.49 -12.90 -0.75
N ALA A 204 -12.35 -12.89 -0.08
CA ALA A 204 -12.21 -13.36 1.29
C ALA A 204 -12.99 -12.49 2.29
N VAL A 205 -12.94 -11.17 2.13
CA VAL A 205 -13.71 -10.24 2.99
C VAL A 205 -15.20 -10.46 2.78
N LYS A 206 -15.67 -10.60 1.53
CA LYS A 206 -17.07 -10.89 1.25
C LYS A 206 -17.54 -12.20 1.87
N ALA A 207 -16.73 -13.26 1.77
CA ALA A 207 -17.04 -14.55 2.36
C ALA A 207 -17.13 -14.49 3.91
N SER A 208 -16.39 -13.59 4.55
CA SER A 208 -16.43 -13.40 6.01
C SER A 208 -17.62 -12.57 6.51
N GLU A 209 -18.36 -11.94 5.60
CA GLU A 209 -19.58 -11.17 5.90
C GLU A 209 -20.85 -12.03 5.81
N LEU A 210 -20.70 -13.28 5.32
CA LEU A 210 -21.77 -14.28 5.27
C LEU A 210 -21.80 -15.11 6.55
#